data_42d39ee3c554eaa0021cb7e502a3a40f
#
_entry.id   42d39ee3c554eaa0021cb7e502a3a40f
#
_cell.length_a   1.000
_cell.length_b   1.000
_cell.length_c   1.000
_cell.angle_alpha   90.00
_cell.angle_beta   90.00
_cell.angle_gamma   90.00
#
_symmetry.space_group_name_H-M   'P 1'
#
loop_
_entity.id
_entity.type
_entity.pdbx_description
1 polymer ?
#
loop_
_entity_poly.entity_id
_entity_poly.type
_entity_poly.pdbx_seq_one_letter_code
_entity_poly.pdbx_strand_id
1 'polypeptide(L)'
;MKIILILLLLSLPSLADDLKLFCKGEETKYLEDDPNSKEVITKVIGIQLYEVGMRLDGVWFDNKSDFTEDYMLERSYVKSKDNIRGARNFSTNSFIEGRKIQTVKVDNVEINILSNEVYWMHKFNRLEITDTETDIIYAFRKEFEGNCK
;
A
#
# COMPACT_ATOMS: atom_id res chain seq x y z
N MET A 1 -14.96 55.15 29.50
CA MET A 1 -15.31 54.38 28.30
C MET A 1 -14.26 53.30 28.12
N LYS A 2 -14.50 52.06 28.52
CA LYS A 2 -13.56 50.94 28.42
C LYS A 2 -13.81 50.22 27.09
N ILE A 3 -12.84 50.29 26.18
CA ILE A 3 -12.85 49.57 24.92
C ILE A 3 -12.46 48.13 25.23
N ILE A 4 -13.42 47.22 25.17
CA ILE A 4 -13.19 45.80 25.25
C ILE A 4 -12.71 45.36 23.86
N LEU A 5 -11.41 45.11 23.74
CA LEU A 5 -10.82 44.50 22.55
C LEU A 5 -11.13 43.00 22.58
N ILE A 6 -12.20 42.63 21.87
CA ILE A 6 -12.50 41.21 21.64
C ILE A 6 -11.47 40.69 20.63
N LEU A 7 -10.45 40.03 21.15
CA LEU A 7 -9.59 39.16 20.34
C LEU A 7 -10.42 37.99 19.84
N LEU A 8 -10.98 38.12 18.65
CA LEU A 8 -11.45 36.97 17.87
C LEU A 8 -10.20 36.15 17.51
N LEU A 9 -9.86 35.19 18.35
CA LEU A 9 -9.04 34.06 17.95
C LEU A 9 -9.80 33.31 16.84
N LEU A 10 -9.54 33.76 15.62
CA LEU A 10 -9.80 32.93 14.44
C LEU A 10 -9.00 31.66 14.62
N SER A 11 -9.62 30.64 15.18
CA SER A 11 -9.20 29.26 15.02
C SER A 11 -9.30 28.96 13.52
N LEU A 12 -8.21 29.27 12.79
CA LEU A 12 -8.05 28.73 11.47
C LEU A 12 -8.19 27.21 11.61
N PRO A 13 -9.16 26.59 10.93
CA PRO A 13 -9.14 25.14 10.84
C PRO A 13 -7.76 24.81 10.28
N SER A 14 -7.00 24.00 11.00
CA SER A 14 -5.85 23.30 10.46
C SER A 14 -6.39 22.49 9.29
N LEU A 15 -6.35 23.08 8.11
CA LEU A 15 -6.41 22.33 6.86
C LEU A 15 -5.18 21.45 6.88
N ALA A 16 -5.31 20.27 7.44
CA ALA A 16 -4.45 19.15 7.10
C ALA A 16 -4.70 18.91 5.61
N ASP A 17 -4.01 19.68 4.76
CA ASP A 17 -4.08 19.52 3.32
C ASP A 17 -3.62 18.08 3.02
N ASP A 18 -4.57 17.24 2.62
CA ASP A 18 -4.29 15.94 2.08
C ASP A 18 -3.36 16.14 0.87
N LEU A 19 -2.09 15.82 1.05
CA LEU A 19 -1.11 15.99 0.00
C LEU A 19 -1.34 14.92 -1.06
N LYS A 20 -1.61 15.37 -2.29
CA LYS A 20 -1.74 14.48 -3.45
C LYS A 20 -0.46 14.56 -4.28
N LEU A 21 0.12 13.39 -4.54
CA LEU A 21 1.28 13.23 -5.41
C LEU A 21 0.90 12.38 -6.61
N PHE A 22 1.46 12.71 -7.76
CA PHE A 22 1.40 11.89 -8.96
C PHE A 22 2.80 11.43 -9.30
N CYS A 23 3.00 10.12 -9.34
CA CYS A 23 4.31 9.54 -9.57
C CYS A 23 4.31 8.83 -10.92
N LYS A 24 5.21 9.23 -11.81
CA LYS A 24 5.44 8.59 -13.10
C LYS A 24 6.67 7.70 -13.03
N GLY A 25 6.55 6.47 -13.50
CA GLY A 25 7.64 5.52 -13.45
C GLY A 25 7.37 4.27 -14.29
N GLU A 26 8.13 3.23 -14.01
CA GLU A 26 8.02 1.94 -14.64
C GLU A 26 7.47 0.91 -13.65
N GLU A 27 6.46 0.17 -14.05
CA GLU A 27 5.98 -1.03 -13.36
C GLU A 27 6.54 -2.26 -14.07
N THR A 28 7.29 -3.06 -13.34
CA THR A 28 7.78 -4.36 -13.80
C THR A 28 6.98 -5.47 -13.15
N LYS A 29 6.41 -6.37 -13.96
CA LYS A 29 5.69 -7.56 -13.50
C LYS A 29 6.54 -8.79 -13.78
N TYR A 30 6.61 -9.68 -12.78
CA TYR A 30 7.25 -10.99 -12.85
C TYR A 30 6.24 -12.07 -12.48
N LEU A 31 6.23 -13.20 -13.20
CA LEU A 31 5.61 -14.43 -12.73
C LEU A 31 6.66 -15.21 -11.93
N GLU A 32 6.31 -15.73 -10.76
CA GLU A 32 7.30 -16.39 -9.89
C GLU A 32 7.76 -17.75 -10.43
N ASP A 33 6.96 -18.38 -11.27
CA ASP A 33 7.25 -19.65 -11.92
C ASP A 33 8.01 -19.51 -13.25
N ASP A 34 8.11 -18.30 -13.80
CA ASP A 34 8.84 -18.00 -15.04
C ASP A 34 9.71 -16.74 -14.88
N PRO A 35 11.01 -16.90 -14.55
CA PRO A 35 11.93 -15.77 -14.40
C PRO A 35 12.16 -14.97 -15.69
N ASN A 36 11.75 -15.49 -16.84
CA ASN A 36 11.83 -14.78 -18.12
C ASN A 36 10.56 -13.98 -18.45
N SER A 37 9.51 -14.10 -17.65
CA SER A 37 8.21 -13.44 -17.84
C SER A 37 8.20 -11.97 -17.44
N LYS A 38 9.30 -11.26 -17.67
CA LYS A 38 9.41 -9.84 -17.33
C LYS A 38 8.60 -8.99 -18.31
N GLU A 39 7.57 -8.31 -17.79
CA GLU A 39 6.80 -7.30 -18.50
C GLU A 39 7.05 -5.92 -17.86
N VAL A 40 7.42 -4.93 -18.65
CA VAL A 40 7.67 -3.55 -18.19
C VAL A 40 6.72 -2.60 -18.88
N ILE A 41 6.01 -1.79 -18.10
CA ILE A 41 5.12 -0.75 -18.61
C ILE A 41 5.40 0.59 -17.94
N THR A 42 5.26 1.68 -18.68
CA THR A 42 5.24 3.02 -18.07
C THR A 42 3.87 3.27 -17.45
N LYS A 43 3.85 3.71 -16.20
CA LYS A 43 2.62 3.93 -15.44
C LYS A 43 2.68 5.25 -14.66
N VAL A 44 1.51 5.83 -14.42
CA VAL A 44 1.34 6.93 -13.46
C VAL A 44 0.47 6.41 -12.33
N ILE A 45 0.94 6.57 -11.09
CA ILE A 45 0.19 6.23 -9.88
C ILE A 45 -0.13 7.48 -9.07
N GLY A 46 -1.29 7.46 -8.41
CA GLY A 46 -1.71 8.51 -7.48
C GLY A 46 -1.45 8.11 -6.04
N ILE A 47 -0.86 9.03 -5.28
CA ILE A 47 -0.65 8.87 -3.83
C ILE A 47 -1.37 10.00 -3.12
N GLN A 48 -2.19 9.66 -2.12
CA GLN A 48 -2.81 10.59 -1.20
C GLN A 48 -2.22 10.36 0.19
N LEU A 49 -1.59 11.37 0.74
CA LEU A 49 -1.00 11.34 2.07
C LEU A 49 -1.95 12.00 3.06
N TYR A 50 -2.19 11.31 4.18
CA TYR A 50 -3.01 11.78 5.29
C TYR A 50 -2.14 11.82 6.55
N GLU A 51 -2.66 12.41 7.61
CA GLU A 51 -1.97 12.43 8.90
C GLU A 51 -1.75 11.00 9.45
N VAL A 52 -2.75 10.13 9.32
CA VAL A 52 -2.79 8.79 9.92
C VAL A 52 -2.58 7.65 8.92
N GLY A 53 -2.27 7.95 7.67
CA GLY A 53 -2.13 6.92 6.65
C GLY A 53 -1.84 7.46 5.27
N MET A 54 -1.87 6.54 4.31
CA MET A 54 -1.62 6.82 2.91
C MET A 54 -2.51 5.95 2.03
N ARG A 55 -3.00 6.50 0.93
CA ARG A 55 -3.66 5.74 -0.13
C ARG A 55 -2.81 5.80 -1.40
N LEU A 56 -2.44 4.64 -1.93
CA LEU A 56 -1.64 4.51 -3.14
C LEU A 56 -2.39 3.61 -4.12
N ASP A 57 -2.75 4.17 -5.29
CA ASP A 57 -3.46 3.46 -6.37
C ASP A 57 -4.65 2.61 -5.86
N GLY A 58 -5.41 3.14 -4.89
CA GLY A 58 -6.54 2.46 -4.25
C GLY A 58 -6.20 1.58 -3.04
N VAL A 59 -4.93 1.30 -2.78
CA VAL A 59 -4.48 0.54 -1.61
C VAL A 59 -4.28 1.47 -0.42
N TRP A 60 -4.86 1.10 0.72
CA TRP A 60 -4.77 1.89 1.96
C TRP A 60 -3.71 1.34 2.91
N PHE A 61 -2.89 2.23 3.45
CA PHE A 61 -1.86 1.96 4.45
C PHE A 61 -2.11 2.84 5.68
N ASP A 62 -2.34 2.22 6.82
CA ASP A 62 -2.49 2.86 8.14
C ASP A 62 -1.93 1.90 9.22
N ASN A 63 -2.14 2.20 10.50
CA ASN A 63 -1.69 1.35 11.59
C ASN A 63 -2.86 0.54 12.20
N LYS A 64 -3.60 -0.17 11.33
CA LYS A 64 -4.73 -1.01 11.74
C LYS A 64 -4.51 -2.45 11.31
N SER A 65 -5.00 -3.36 12.13
CA SER A 65 -5.01 -4.79 11.86
C SER A 65 -6.40 -5.35 12.11
N ASP A 66 -6.81 -6.30 11.30
CA ASP A 66 -8.08 -6.99 11.41
C ASP A 66 -7.87 -8.49 11.19
N PHE A 67 -8.40 -9.32 12.08
CA PHE A 67 -8.18 -10.75 12.09
C PHE A 67 -9.48 -11.49 12.37
N THR A 68 -9.76 -12.47 11.53
CA THR A 68 -10.80 -13.48 11.76
C THR A 68 -10.22 -14.86 11.46
N GLU A 69 -10.99 -15.93 11.62
CA GLU A 69 -10.55 -17.28 11.33
C GLU A 69 -10.07 -17.47 9.87
N ASP A 70 -10.76 -16.80 8.92
CA ASP A 70 -10.47 -16.94 7.48
C ASP A 70 -9.86 -15.69 6.84
N TYR A 71 -9.52 -14.70 7.65
CA TYR A 71 -9.09 -13.40 7.15
C TYR A 71 -8.06 -12.78 8.06
N MET A 72 -6.98 -12.29 7.46
CA MET A 72 -5.95 -11.50 8.14
C MET A 72 -5.65 -10.26 7.31
N LEU A 73 -5.68 -9.11 7.94
CA LEU A 73 -5.20 -7.86 7.38
C LEU A 73 -4.33 -7.15 8.41
N GLU A 74 -3.06 -7.01 8.10
CA GLU A 74 -2.12 -6.16 8.84
C GLU A 74 -1.71 -4.98 7.98
N ARG A 75 -1.71 -3.80 8.54
CA ARG A 75 -1.24 -2.59 7.89
C ARG A 75 -0.33 -1.81 8.82
N SER A 76 0.70 -1.22 8.26
CA SER A 76 1.56 -0.28 8.94
C SER A 76 1.82 0.96 8.10
N TYR A 77 1.98 2.08 8.77
CA TYR A 77 2.31 3.36 8.16
C TYR A 77 3.24 4.13 9.07
N VAL A 78 4.37 4.58 8.52
CA VAL A 78 5.35 5.39 9.23
C VAL A 78 5.71 6.57 8.35
N LYS A 79 5.58 7.77 8.90
CA LYS A 79 5.99 9.02 8.27
C LYS A 79 7.11 9.64 9.10
N SER A 80 8.26 9.85 8.48
CA SER A 80 9.38 10.58 9.04
C SER A 80 9.64 11.85 8.24
N LYS A 81 10.68 12.61 8.63
CA LYS A 81 11.08 13.83 7.92
C LYS A 81 11.50 13.56 6.47
N ASP A 82 12.15 12.44 6.24
CA ASP A 82 12.82 12.14 4.97
C ASP A 82 12.15 11.00 4.19
N ASN A 83 11.37 10.15 4.88
CA ASN A 83 10.76 8.97 4.28
C ASN A 83 9.34 8.72 4.78
N ILE A 84 8.52 8.18 3.88
CA ILE A 84 7.22 7.60 4.19
C ILE A 84 7.28 6.13 3.81
N ARG A 85 6.87 5.26 4.72
CA ARG A 85 6.80 3.81 4.49
C ARG A 85 5.42 3.29 4.83
N GLY A 86 4.94 2.38 3.99
CA GLY A 86 3.72 1.64 4.24
C GLY A 86 3.92 0.16 3.94
N ALA A 87 3.33 -0.68 4.77
CA ALA A 87 3.25 -2.11 4.49
C ALA A 87 1.82 -2.60 4.71
N ARG A 88 1.44 -3.60 3.92
CA ARG A 88 0.15 -4.27 4.03
C ARG A 88 0.33 -5.74 3.75
N ASN A 89 -0.09 -6.58 4.70
CA ASN A 89 -0.19 -8.00 4.55
C ASN A 89 -1.67 -8.39 4.61
N PHE A 90 -2.13 -9.06 3.59
CA PHE A 90 -3.49 -9.56 3.48
C PHE A 90 -3.48 -11.05 3.19
N SER A 91 -4.27 -11.80 3.93
CA SER A 91 -4.48 -13.22 3.67
C SER A 91 -5.94 -13.57 3.86
N THR A 92 -6.49 -14.38 2.99
CA THR A 92 -7.83 -14.93 3.13
C THR A 92 -7.85 -16.39 2.71
N ASN A 93 -8.64 -17.20 3.44
CA ASN A 93 -8.91 -18.58 3.12
C ASN A 93 -10.29 -18.66 2.46
N SER A 94 -10.41 -19.50 1.45
CA SER A 94 -11.68 -19.84 0.79
C SER A 94 -11.71 -21.33 0.45
N PHE A 95 -12.92 -21.89 0.32
CA PHE A 95 -13.08 -23.26 -0.12
C PHE A 95 -13.70 -23.23 -1.52
N ILE A 96 -13.00 -23.83 -2.48
CA ILE A 96 -13.45 -23.94 -3.87
C ILE A 96 -13.44 -25.42 -4.23
N GLU A 97 -14.60 -25.96 -4.56
CA GLU A 97 -14.76 -27.40 -4.89
C GLU A 97 -14.18 -28.35 -3.83
N GLY A 98 -14.33 -27.98 -2.54
CA GLY A 98 -13.81 -28.78 -1.42
C GLY A 98 -12.31 -28.61 -1.13
N ARG A 99 -11.61 -27.78 -1.88
CA ARG A 99 -10.18 -27.48 -1.70
C ARG A 99 -10.01 -26.17 -0.92
N LYS A 100 -9.09 -26.16 0.03
CA LYS A 100 -8.73 -24.92 0.76
C LYS A 100 -7.78 -24.09 -0.09
N ILE A 101 -8.23 -22.92 -0.49
CA ILE A 101 -7.44 -21.96 -1.26
C ILE A 101 -7.09 -20.78 -0.38
N GLN A 102 -5.81 -20.50 -0.22
CA GLN A 102 -5.31 -19.31 0.44
C GLN A 102 -4.86 -18.27 -0.59
N THR A 103 -5.33 -17.05 -0.44
CA THR A 103 -4.84 -15.90 -1.20
C THR A 103 -4.04 -15.01 -0.28
N VAL A 104 -2.79 -14.73 -0.65
CA VAL A 104 -1.88 -13.84 0.09
C VAL A 104 -1.49 -12.66 -0.80
N LYS A 105 -1.61 -11.45 -0.26
CA LYS A 105 -1.15 -10.20 -0.90
C LYS A 105 -0.24 -9.46 0.06
N VAL A 106 0.89 -9.02 -0.46
CA VAL A 106 1.86 -8.22 0.29
C VAL A 106 2.17 -6.96 -0.50
N ASP A 107 1.97 -5.82 0.12
CA ASP A 107 2.34 -4.51 -0.42
C ASP A 107 3.38 -3.86 0.48
N ASN A 108 4.45 -3.37 -0.10
CA ASN A 108 5.44 -2.54 0.58
C ASN A 108 5.70 -1.29 -0.27
N VAL A 109 5.62 -0.14 0.34
CA VAL A 109 5.88 1.13 -0.32
C VAL A 109 6.88 1.96 0.48
N GLU A 110 7.79 2.61 -0.22
CA GLU A 110 8.72 3.58 0.31
C GLU A 110 8.74 4.81 -0.58
N ILE A 111 8.60 5.98 0.03
CA ILE A 111 8.67 7.27 -0.64
C ILE A 111 9.80 8.07 0.03
N ASN A 112 10.82 8.42 -0.74
CA ASN A 112 11.87 9.31 -0.32
C ASN A 112 11.42 10.75 -0.59
N ILE A 113 11.20 11.53 0.47
CA ILE A 113 10.68 12.90 0.37
C ILE A 113 11.74 13.85 -0.21
N LEU A 114 13.04 13.55 0.01
CA LEU A 114 14.13 14.43 -0.45
C LEU A 114 14.40 14.29 -1.94
N SER A 115 14.34 13.06 -2.47
CA SER A 115 14.55 12.78 -3.91
C SER A 115 13.26 12.72 -4.71
N ASN A 116 12.10 12.73 -4.06
CA ASN A 116 10.77 12.50 -4.66
C ASN A 116 10.65 11.13 -5.35
N GLU A 117 11.45 10.16 -4.97
CA GLU A 117 11.42 8.82 -5.51
C GLU A 117 10.41 7.97 -4.75
N VAL A 118 9.74 7.11 -5.47
CA VAL A 118 8.83 6.10 -4.92
C VAL A 118 9.21 4.73 -5.41
N TYR A 119 9.23 3.78 -4.49
CA TYR A 119 9.30 2.35 -4.76
C TYR A 119 8.07 1.68 -4.16
N TRP A 120 7.36 0.86 -4.94
CA TRP A 120 6.23 0.06 -4.47
C TRP A 120 6.35 -1.37 -5.00
N MET A 121 6.35 -2.33 -4.10
CA MET A 121 6.34 -3.75 -4.40
C MET A 121 4.98 -4.34 -4.01
N HIS A 122 4.37 -5.07 -4.93
CA HIS A 122 3.16 -5.83 -4.73
C HIS A 122 3.40 -7.31 -5.07
N LYS A 123 3.18 -8.19 -4.10
CA LYS A 123 3.18 -9.64 -4.29
C LYS A 123 1.78 -10.20 -4.17
N PHE A 124 1.47 -11.15 -5.02
CA PHE A 124 0.23 -11.91 -5.00
C PHE A 124 0.54 -13.40 -5.12
N ASN A 125 0.07 -14.19 -4.16
CA ASN A 125 0.18 -15.64 -4.18
C ASN A 125 -1.20 -16.25 -3.97
N ARG A 126 -1.51 -17.26 -4.77
CA ARG A 126 -2.67 -18.11 -4.61
C ARG A 126 -2.20 -19.54 -4.44
N LEU A 127 -2.51 -20.10 -3.28
CA LEU A 127 -2.00 -21.39 -2.82
C LEU A 127 -3.17 -22.37 -2.64
N GLU A 128 -2.97 -23.61 -3.02
CA GLU A 128 -3.81 -24.72 -2.60
C GLU A 128 -3.17 -25.37 -1.37
N ILE A 129 -3.93 -25.50 -0.28
CA ILE A 129 -3.45 -26.08 0.97
C ILE A 129 -4.17 -27.40 1.19
N THR A 130 -3.40 -28.48 1.24
CA THR A 130 -3.83 -29.80 1.65
C THR A 130 -3.26 -30.15 3.03
N ASP A 131 -3.65 -31.26 3.62
CA ASP A 131 -3.13 -31.71 4.92
C ASP A 131 -1.62 -32.04 4.89
N THR A 132 -1.04 -32.25 3.72
CA THR A 132 0.34 -32.72 3.54
C THR A 132 1.21 -31.77 2.73
N GLU A 133 0.61 -30.93 1.87
CA GLU A 133 1.35 -30.13 0.90
C GLU A 133 0.71 -28.75 0.71
N THR A 134 1.54 -27.80 0.27
CA THR A 134 1.09 -26.48 -0.18
C THR A 134 1.60 -26.23 -1.58
N ASP A 135 0.68 -26.15 -2.54
CA ASP A 135 0.99 -25.94 -3.94
C ASP A 135 0.70 -24.49 -4.36
N ILE A 136 1.61 -23.90 -5.11
CA ILE A 136 1.41 -22.57 -5.70
C ILE A 136 0.59 -22.71 -6.97
N ILE A 137 -0.66 -22.24 -6.96
CA ILE A 137 -1.51 -22.23 -8.15
C ILE A 137 -1.12 -21.07 -9.09
N TYR A 138 -0.84 -19.92 -8.49
CA TYR A 138 -0.50 -18.72 -9.24
C TYR A 138 0.23 -17.72 -8.33
N ALA A 139 1.34 -17.18 -8.80
CA ALA A 139 2.09 -16.16 -8.08
C ALA A 139 2.68 -15.13 -9.04
N PHE A 140 2.63 -13.87 -8.65
CA PHE A 140 3.32 -12.80 -9.35
C PHE A 140 3.84 -11.73 -8.38
N ARG A 141 4.85 -11.01 -8.84
CA ARG A 141 5.36 -9.81 -8.20
C ARG A 141 5.32 -8.64 -9.19
N LYS A 142 4.91 -7.50 -8.72
CA LYS A 142 5.03 -6.22 -9.41
C LYS A 142 5.89 -5.28 -8.61
N GLU A 143 6.75 -4.56 -9.28
CA GLU A 143 7.58 -3.51 -8.72
C GLU A 143 7.40 -2.24 -9.52
N PHE A 144 7.07 -1.15 -8.85
CA PHE A 144 6.97 0.17 -9.45
C PHE A 144 8.09 1.05 -8.90
N GLU A 145 8.84 1.67 -9.81
CA GLU A 145 9.85 2.67 -9.49
C GLU A 145 9.55 3.95 -10.26
N GLY A 146 9.50 5.09 -9.58
CA GLY A 146 9.14 6.33 -10.22
C GLY A 146 9.50 7.57 -9.43
N ASN A 147 9.18 8.72 -10.03
CA ASN A 147 9.36 10.04 -9.44
C ASN A 147 8.02 10.75 -9.29
N CYS A 148 7.82 11.37 -8.14
CA CYS A 148 6.59 12.07 -7.76
C CYS A 148 6.70 13.59 -7.98
N LYS A 149 5.56 14.20 -8.26
CA LYS A 149 5.41 15.66 -8.35
C LYS A 149 4.14 16.09 -7.64
#